data_ecd9a7a48ee639971f7aee87f673b281
#
_entry.id   ecd9a7a48ee639971f7aee87f673b281
#
_cell.length_a   1.000
_cell.length_b   1.000
_cell.length_c   1.000
_cell.angle_alpha   90.00
_cell.angle_beta   90.00
_cell.angle_gamma   90.00
#
_symmetry.space_group_name_H-M   'P 1'
#
loop_
_entity.id
_entity.type
_entity.pdbx_description
1 polymer ?
#
loop_
_entity_poly.entity_id
_entity_poly.type
_entity_poly.pdbx_seq_one_letter_code
_entity_poly.pdbx_strand_id
1 'polypeptide(L)'
;MVKTMAKIGMIGAGSWGTALTWLLTNNGHQVTVWSALADEITMLQEKHEQTSKLPGVILDDSVVFTTDLKAAVEGMDLLVLAVPSPFTRSTAHQLKDVAAQGQIIVNVAKGVEENTLMTLSQIIEEEVPQAEVAVL
;
A
#
# COMPACT_ATOMS: atom_id res chain seq x y z
N MET A 1 -8.62 17.48 23.01
CA MET A 1 -9.02 16.59 21.91
C MET A 1 -7.90 15.59 21.61
N VAL A 2 -8.21 14.33 21.62
CA VAL A 2 -7.23 13.30 21.32
C VAL A 2 -7.14 13.14 19.80
N LYS A 3 -5.94 13.31 19.25
CA LYS A 3 -5.69 13.08 17.83
C LYS A 3 -5.57 11.57 17.58
N THR A 4 -6.47 11.02 16.78
CA THR A 4 -6.44 9.60 16.43
C THR A 4 -5.36 9.35 15.39
N MET A 5 -4.47 8.41 15.66
CA MET A 5 -3.42 7.95 14.75
C MET A 5 -3.79 6.56 14.24
N ALA A 6 -3.69 6.36 12.94
CA ALA A 6 -3.86 5.05 12.32
C ALA A 6 -2.51 4.44 11.95
N LYS A 7 -2.46 3.11 11.96
CA LYS A 7 -1.36 2.34 11.42
C LYS A 7 -1.75 1.86 10.02
N ILE A 8 -0.97 2.24 9.03
CA ILE A 8 -1.31 2.06 7.62
C ILE A 8 -0.23 1.25 6.92
N GLY A 9 -0.66 0.18 6.25
CA GLY A 9 0.19 -0.55 5.32
C GLY A 9 0.03 0.03 3.92
N MET A 10 1.10 0.60 3.37
CA MET A 10 1.13 1.12 2.01
C MET A 10 1.70 0.05 1.09
N ILE A 11 0.83 -0.59 0.32
CA ILE A 11 1.20 -1.71 -0.56
C ILE A 11 1.49 -1.16 -1.95
N GLY A 12 2.75 -0.86 -2.15
CA GLY A 12 3.27 -0.24 -3.37
C GLY A 12 4.07 1.02 -3.07
N ALA A 13 5.21 1.18 -3.72
CA ALA A 13 6.17 2.26 -3.47
C ALA A 13 6.43 3.11 -4.73
N GLY A 14 5.46 3.18 -5.63
CA GLY A 14 5.52 4.05 -6.80
C GLY A 14 5.22 5.51 -6.46
N SER A 15 4.94 6.32 -7.46
CA SER A 15 4.64 7.76 -7.28
C SER A 15 3.47 7.99 -6.35
N TRP A 16 2.38 7.27 -6.57
CA TRP A 16 1.14 7.44 -5.80
C TRP A 16 1.29 6.95 -4.37
N GLY A 17 1.84 5.74 -4.18
CA GLY A 17 2.07 5.21 -2.84
C GLY A 17 3.02 6.09 -2.02
N THR A 18 4.05 6.62 -2.64
CA THR A 18 4.99 7.54 -1.98
C THR A 18 4.34 8.87 -1.63
N ALA A 19 3.55 9.45 -2.54
CA ALA A 19 2.85 10.71 -2.29
C ALA A 19 1.86 10.57 -1.13
N LEU A 20 1.09 9.49 -1.11
CA LEU A 20 0.16 9.20 -0.02
C LEU A 20 0.88 8.94 1.31
N THR A 21 2.02 8.26 1.27
CA THR A 21 2.84 8.05 2.47
C THR A 21 3.28 9.39 3.06
N TRP A 22 3.76 10.29 2.22
CA TRP A 22 4.14 11.64 2.66
C TRP A 22 2.97 12.38 3.30
N LEU A 23 1.82 12.37 2.64
CA LEU A 23 0.61 13.04 3.15
C LEU A 23 0.17 12.45 4.50
N LEU A 24 0.09 11.14 4.59
CA LEU A 24 -0.39 10.45 5.78
C LEU A 24 0.54 10.63 6.98
N THR A 25 1.85 10.57 6.77
CA THR A 25 2.82 10.80 7.85
C THR A 25 2.81 12.25 8.33
N ASN A 26 2.61 13.21 7.42
CA ASN A 26 2.45 14.61 7.81
C ASN A 26 1.18 14.86 8.62
N ASN A 27 0.18 14.00 8.47
CA ASN A 27 -1.05 14.05 9.26
C ASN A 27 -0.98 13.23 10.56
N GLY A 28 0.19 12.70 10.90
CA GLY A 28 0.44 12.02 12.17
C GLY A 28 0.17 10.51 12.16
N HIS A 29 -0.03 9.89 11.00
CA HIS A 29 -0.22 8.45 10.92
C HIS A 29 1.10 7.71 10.78
N GLN A 30 1.12 6.45 11.21
CA GLN A 30 2.27 5.55 11.02
C GLN A 30 2.08 4.78 9.72
N VAL A 31 3.08 4.78 8.87
CA VAL A 31 3.02 4.10 7.57
C VAL A 31 4.18 3.12 7.44
N THR A 32 3.85 1.90 7.03
CA THR A 32 4.82 0.89 6.61
C THR A 32 4.62 0.68 5.11
N VAL A 33 5.67 0.92 4.33
CA VAL A 33 5.65 0.81 2.87
C VAL A 33 6.21 -0.54 2.46
N TRP A 34 5.48 -1.23 1.62
CA TRP A 34 5.91 -2.48 1.01
C TRP A 34 6.14 -2.32 -0.49
N SER A 35 7.20 -2.95 -0.97
CA SER A 35 7.43 -3.18 -2.39
C SER A 35 7.98 -4.59 -2.58
N ALA A 36 7.65 -5.22 -3.71
CA ALA A 36 8.23 -6.49 -4.10
C ALA A 36 9.69 -6.35 -4.58
N LEU A 37 10.10 -5.12 -4.89
CA LEU A 37 11.42 -4.83 -5.46
C LEU A 37 12.42 -4.47 -4.35
N ALA A 38 13.38 -5.36 -4.11
CA ALA A 38 14.38 -5.16 -3.06
C ALA A 38 15.21 -3.89 -3.26
N ASP A 39 15.59 -3.58 -4.50
CA ASP A 39 16.36 -2.37 -4.82
C ASP A 39 15.60 -1.10 -4.50
N GLU A 40 14.29 -1.10 -4.75
CA GLU A 40 13.41 0.03 -4.42
C GLU A 40 13.35 0.26 -2.91
N ILE A 41 13.21 -0.80 -2.14
CA ILE A 41 13.19 -0.73 -0.68
C ILE A 41 14.54 -0.26 -0.14
N THR A 42 15.64 -0.75 -0.67
CA THR A 42 16.98 -0.30 -0.28
C THR A 42 17.17 1.19 -0.51
N MET A 43 16.78 1.69 -1.68
CA MET A 43 16.81 3.12 -2.00
C MET A 43 16.00 3.94 -0.99
N LEU A 44 14.79 3.51 -0.68
CA LEU A 44 13.91 4.19 0.27
C LEU A 44 14.47 4.18 1.69
N GLN A 45 15.05 3.06 2.13
CA GLN A 45 15.69 2.96 3.43
C GLN A 45 16.91 3.90 3.56
N GLU A 46 17.70 3.99 2.50
CA GLU A 46 18.94 4.79 2.52
C GLU A 46 18.66 6.29 2.34
N LYS A 47 17.72 6.65 1.47
CA LYS A 47 17.52 8.05 1.05
C LYS A 47 16.23 8.68 1.57
N HIS A 48 15.29 7.88 2.06
CA HIS A 48 13.93 8.35 2.41
C HIS A 48 13.25 9.11 1.28
N GLU A 49 13.59 8.75 0.06
CA GLU A 49 13.13 9.42 -1.16
C GLU A 49 12.94 8.38 -2.26
N GLN A 50 11.83 8.47 -2.99
CA GLN A 50 11.61 7.68 -4.21
C GLN A 50 12.23 8.45 -5.38
N THR A 51 13.53 8.27 -5.58
CA THR A 51 14.31 9.11 -6.50
C THR A 51 13.92 8.95 -7.97
N SER A 52 13.38 7.77 -8.33
CA SER A 52 13.02 7.48 -9.73
C SER A 52 11.62 7.97 -10.10
N LYS A 53 10.66 7.88 -9.18
CA LYS A 53 9.24 8.08 -9.47
C LYS A 53 8.62 9.31 -8.83
N LEU A 54 9.22 9.82 -7.75
CA LEU A 54 8.76 11.02 -7.07
C LEU A 54 9.95 11.78 -6.45
N PRO A 55 10.88 12.28 -7.26
CA PRO A 55 12.07 12.97 -6.74
C PRO A 55 11.68 14.27 -6.03
N GLY A 56 12.44 14.60 -4.99
CA GLY A 56 12.28 15.84 -4.22
C GLY A 56 11.32 15.73 -3.03
N VAL A 57 10.65 14.61 -2.85
CA VAL A 57 9.77 14.38 -1.70
C VAL A 57 10.49 13.51 -0.68
N ILE A 58 10.87 14.11 0.45
CA ILE A 58 11.57 13.40 1.52
C ILE A 58 10.55 12.88 2.53
N LEU A 59 10.61 11.58 2.77
CA LEU A 59 9.71 10.90 3.70
C LEU A 59 10.23 11.00 5.13
N ASP A 60 9.31 11.07 6.09
CA ASP A 60 9.63 11.13 7.51
C ASP A 60 10.44 9.89 7.95
N ASP A 61 11.32 10.09 8.94
CA ASP A 61 12.15 9.01 9.49
C ASP A 61 11.33 7.90 10.16
N SER A 62 10.08 8.16 10.54
CA SER A 62 9.18 7.19 11.14
C SER A 62 8.66 6.14 10.16
N VAL A 63 8.79 6.38 8.84
CA VAL A 63 8.31 5.45 7.82
C VAL A 63 9.16 4.20 7.81
N VAL A 64 8.50 3.04 7.85
CA VAL A 64 9.16 1.74 7.75
C VAL A 64 9.03 1.22 6.32
N PHE A 65 10.11 0.72 5.76
CA PHE A 65 10.15 0.16 4.40
C PHE A 65 10.49 -1.32 4.47
N THR A 66 9.75 -2.16 3.76
CA THR A 66 9.94 -3.62 3.83
C THR A 66 9.59 -4.31 2.51
N THR A 67 10.26 -5.43 2.26
CA THR A 67 9.87 -6.38 1.20
C THR A 67 9.00 -7.51 1.75
N ASP A 68 8.79 -7.55 3.06
CA ASP A 68 7.96 -8.55 3.73
C ASP A 68 6.50 -8.07 3.79
N LEU A 69 5.65 -8.68 2.97
CA LEU A 69 4.24 -8.30 2.89
C LEU A 69 3.52 -8.49 4.23
N LYS A 70 3.84 -9.55 4.95
CA LYS A 70 3.23 -9.82 6.26
C LYS A 70 3.54 -8.69 7.25
N ALA A 71 4.77 -8.19 7.25
CA ALA A 71 5.17 -7.07 8.12
C ALA A 71 4.41 -5.78 7.80
N ALA A 72 4.04 -5.59 6.53
CA ALA A 72 3.29 -4.40 6.09
C ALA A 72 1.78 -4.52 6.32
N VAL A 73 1.28 -5.70 6.67
CA VAL A 73 -0.16 -5.97 6.80
C VAL A 73 -0.56 -6.24 8.25
N GLU A 74 0.26 -6.95 9.00
CA GLU A 74 -0.07 -7.40 10.35
C GLU A 74 -0.23 -6.22 11.31
N GLY A 75 -1.37 -6.16 11.99
CA GLY A 75 -1.67 -5.11 12.96
C GLY A 75 -2.03 -3.75 12.37
N MET A 76 -2.21 -3.66 11.07
CA MET A 76 -2.57 -2.40 10.42
C MET A 76 -4.07 -2.11 10.52
N ASP A 77 -4.42 -0.85 10.73
CA ASP A 77 -5.81 -0.40 10.77
C ASP A 77 -6.42 -0.38 9.37
N LEU A 78 -5.61 -0.03 8.37
CA LEU A 78 -6.03 -0.12 6.98
C LEU A 78 -4.82 -0.36 6.06
N LEU A 79 -5.09 -0.92 4.89
CA LEU A 79 -4.13 -1.09 3.82
C LEU A 79 -4.51 -0.19 2.66
N VAL A 80 -3.52 0.43 2.03
CA VAL A 80 -3.69 1.17 0.78
C VAL A 80 -3.00 0.38 -0.31
N LEU A 81 -3.78 -0.08 -1.30
CA LEU A 81 -3.25 -0.83 -2.42
C LEU A 81 -2.94 0.14 -3.56
N ALA A 82 -1.64 0.39 -3.76
CA ALA A 82 -1.12 1.39 -4.67
C ALA A 82 -0.13 0.80 -5.69
N VAL A 83 -0.28 -0.48 -6.00
CA VAL A 83 0.53 -1.11 -7.06
C VAL A 83 -0.03 -0.75 -8.44
N PRO A 84 0.80 -0.78 -9.50
CA PRO A 84 0.29 -0.60 -10.85
C PRO A 84 -0.81 -1.62 -11.18
N SER A 85 -1.81 -1.21 -11.96
CA SER A 85 -3.01 -2.02 -12.21
C SER A 85 -2.73 -3.45 -12.69
N PRO A 86 -1.73 -3.74 -13.56
CA PRO A 86 -1.44 -5.11 -13.97
C PRO A 86 -1.02 -6.04 -12.81
N PHE A 87 -0.58 -5.48 -11.69
CA PHE A 87 -0.13 -6.25 -10.53
C PHE A 87 -1.18 -6.36 -9.43
N THR A 88 -2.38 -5.80 -9.63
CA THR A 88 -3.42 -5.79 -8.60
C THR A 88 -3.84 -7.20 -8.19
N ARG A 89 -4.14 -8.07 -9.16
CA ARG A 89 -4.57 -9.44 -8.86
C ARG A 89 -3.50 -10.24 -8.14
N SER A 90 -2.28 -10.23 -8.63
CA SER A 90 -1.19 -10.99 -8.01
C SER A 90 -0.86 -10.52 -6.61
N THR A 91 -0.91 -9.21 -6.37
CA THR A 91 -0.69 -8.64 -5.04
C THR A 91 -1.85 -8.98 -4.10
N ALA A 92 -3.09 -8.84 -4.57
CA ALA A 92 -4.27 -9.21 -3.79
C ALA A 92 -4.25 -10.70 -3.43
N HIS A 93 -3.84 -11.55 -4.35
CA HIS A 93 -3.70 -12.99 -4.08
C HIS A 93 -2.73 -13.27 -2.92
N GLN A 94 -1.62 -12.55 -2.85
CA GLN A 94 -0.70 -12.64 -1.72
C GLN A 94 -1.31 -12.10 -0.42
N LEU A 95 -2.11 -11.04 -0.50
CA LEU A 95 -2.79 -10.46 0.67
C LEU A 95 -3.80 -11.43 1.29
N LYS A 96 -4.37 -12.34 0.52
CA LYS A 96 -5.32 -13.34 0.99
C LYS A 96 -4.80 -14.11 2.21
N ASP A 97 -3.53 -14.45 2.21
CA ASP A 97 -2.94 -15.30 3.26
C ASP A 97 -2.54 -14.50 4.51
N VAL A 98 -2.46 -13.18 4.43
CA VAL A 98 -1.94 -12.34 5.52
C VAL A 98 -2.95 -11.32 6.05
N ALA A 99 -4.01 -11.02 5.30
CA ALA A 99 -5.02 -10.05 5.71
C ALA A 99 -5.94 -10.63 6.79
N ALA A 100 -6.24 -9.83 7.81
CA ALA A 100 -7.16 -10.21 8.86
C ALA A 100 -8.62 -10.19 8.37
N GLN A 101 -9.49 -10.88 9.10
CA GLN A 101 -10.93 -10.80 8.87
C GLN A 101 -11.40 -9.35 9.10
N GLY A 102 -12.11 -8.78 8.13
CA GLY A 102 -12.58 -7.40 8.20
C GLY A 102 -11.51 -6.34 7.87
N GLN A 103 -10.34 -6.76 7.38
CA GLN A 103 -9.29 -5.82 6.99
C GLN A 103 -9.79 -4.84 5.95
N ILE A 104 -9.64 -3.55 6.21
CA ILE A 104 -9.99 -2.51 5.25
C ILE A 104 -8.86 -2.38 4.24
N ILE A 105 -9.19 -2.48 2.96
CA ILE A 105 -8.26 -2.27 1.85
C ILE A 105 -8.81 -1.14 0.98
N VAL A 106 -8.04 -0.05 0.87
CA VAL A 106 -8.37 1.08 0.00
C VAL A 106 -7.60 0.93 -1.30
N ASN A 107 -8.31 0.78 -2.41
CA ASN A 107 -7.71 0.73 -3.73
C ASN A 107 -7.57 2.14 -4.31
N VAL A 108 -6.35 2.53 -4.67
CA VAL A 108 -6.08 3.84 -5.30
C VAL A 108 -5.65 3.72 -6.76
N ALA A 109 -5.47 2.49 -7.26
CA ALA A 109 -5.19 2.25 -8.67
C ALA A 109 -6.48 2.35 -9.49
N LYS A 110 -6.34 2.72 -10.76
CA LYS A 110 -7.47 2.90 -11.69
C LYS A 110 -7.37 1.93 -12.85
N GLY A 111 -8.54 1.59 -13.40
CA GLY A 111 -8.63 0.75 -14.59
C GLY A 111 -9.41 -0.53 -14.37
N VAL A 112 -9.29 -1.40 -15.35
CA VAL A 112 -9.91 -2.73 -15.36
C VAL A 112 -8.87 -3.76 -15.77
N GLU A 113 -9.11 -5.01 -15.40
CA GLU A 113 -8.27 -6.12 -15.83
C GLU A 113 -8.56 -6.46 -17.30
N GLU A 114 -7.52 -6.63 -18.11
CA GLU A 114 -7.67 -6.81 -19.56
C GLU A 114 -8.52 -8.02 -19.95
N ASN A 115 -8.27 -9.18 -19.34
CA ASN A 115 -8.91 -10.42 -19.77
C ASN A 115 -10.33 -10.59 -19.23
N THR A 116 -10.62 -10.11 -18.05
CA THR A 116 -11.90 -10.30 -17.37
C THR A 116 -12.80 -9.06 -17.43
N LEU A 117 -12.23 -7.88 -17.70
CA LEU A 117 -12.87 -6.58 -17.63
C LEU A 117 -13.41 -6.25 -16.23
N MET A 118 -12.96 -6.98 -15.21
CA MET A 118 -13.29 -6.69 -13.82
C MET A 118 -12.66 -5.39 -13.38
N THR A 119 -13.35 -4.60 -12.58
CA THR A 119 -12.74 -3.45 -11.92
C THR A 119 -11.71 -3.94 -10.91
N LEU A 120 -10.73 -3.10 -10.57
CA LEU A 120 -9.69 -3.49 -9.62
C LEU A 120 -10.27 -3.79 -8.24
N SER A 121 -11.32 -3.09 -7.82
CA SER A 121 -12.02 -3.39 -6.57
C SER A 121 -12.68 -4.76 -6.59
N GLN A 122 -13.31 -5.14 -7.69
CA GLN A 122 -13.88 -6.48 -7.85
C GLN A 122 -12.82 -7.57 -7.76
N ILE A 123 -11.64 -7.32 -8.33
CA ILE A 123 -10.50 -8.25 -8.25
C ILE A 123 -10.08 -8.44 -6.79
N ILE A 124 -9.96 -7.35 -6.04
CA ILE A 124 -9.57 -7.40 -4.63
C ILE A 124 -10.62 -8.17 -3.81
N GLU A 125 -11.89 -7.91 -4.05
CA GLU A 125 -12.99 -8.62 -3.38
C GLU A 125 -12.97 -10.12 -3.69
N GLU A 126 -12.65 -10.49 -4.93
CA GLU A 126 -12.55 -11.90 -5.34
C GLU A 126 -11.36 -12.60 -4.67
N GLU A 127 -10.19 -11.97 -4.67
CA GLU A 127 -8.96 -12.56 -4.16
C GLU A 127 -8.87 -12.53 -2.63
N VAL A 128 -9.46 -11.52 -1.98
CA VAL A 128 -9.40 -11.33 -0.52
C VAL A 128 -10.82 -11.20 0.04
N PRO A 129 -11.59 -12.30 0.06
CA PRO A 129 -13.01 -12.24 0.45
C PRO A 129 -13.23 -11.83 1.91
N GLN A 130 -12.23 -11.96 2.78
CA GLN A 130 -12.31 -11.52 4.17
C GLN A 130 -12.16 -10.01 4.36
N ALA A 131 -11.74 -9.28 3.33
CA ALA A 131 -11.49 -7.84 3.43
C ALA A 131 -12.73 -7.01 3.13
N GLU A 132 -12.74 -5.78 3.65
CA GLU A 132 -13.67 -4.73 3.26
C GLU A 132 -12.94 -3.80 2.30
N VAL A 133 -13.46 -3.65 1.08
CA VAL A 133 -12.78 -2.91 0.01
C VAL A 133 -13.44 -1.55 -0.19
N ALA A 134 -12.62 -0.51 -0.20
CA ALA A 134 -13.00 0.85 -0.52
C ALA A 134 -12.20 1.35 -1.72
N VAL A 135 -12.71 2.39 -2.38
CA VAL A 135 -12.10 3.00 -3.56
C VAL A 135 -11.86 4.48 -3.31
N LEU A 136 -10.69 4.94 -3.72
CA LEU A 136 -10.34 6.35 -3.68
C LEU A 136 -10.30 6.94 -5.09
#